data_55b2c0e864c72d30bfc617f9d9f104fa
#
_entry.id   55b2c0e864c72d30bfc617f9d9f104fa
#
_cell.length_a   1.000
_cell.length_b   1.000
_cell.length_c   1.000
_cell.angle_alpha   90.00
_cell.angle_beta   90.00
_cell.angle_gamma   90.00
#
_symmetry.space_group_name_H-M   'P 1'
#
loop_
_entity.id
_entity.type
_entity.pdbx_description
1 polymer ?
#
loop_
_entity_poly.entity_id
_entity_poly.type
_entity_poly.pdbx_seq_one_letter_code
_entity_poly.pdbx_strand_id
1 'polypeptide(L)'
;MDTLAGQGARFPEVGAAAAHYESFYLKACAPGGGLGLWLRYTVLKPTGGAPSGALWCTLFDAAAPGPVAVKQTLPAERLARPEDGYIRIGESHLGFDGLAGTAEAGGHAASWEVAVDGTAPPLAHLGSERMYRASLPRTKLCSPRPAVRASGLVTIDGRRVELDGWPGMVGHNWGTQHAERWLWLHGGFGDPDGGADGDADGDGWLDVAVARVWLGRLVTPWLATGALSADGIRYPLGGPGRWRGTRIAEGVDGCDFVLPGRGLSVRGTVRAARKDLVAWVYADPAGGEHDIVNCSIASISMTLLRTGRPPLPIACEGAAAYELGMREHDHGIPLQPFPDGPATARSR
;
A
#
# COMPACT_ATOMS: atom_id res chain seq x y z
N MET A 1 -22.36 0.96 -4.29
CA MET A 1 -20.90 0.79 -4.05
C MET A 1 -20.10 2.07 -4.24
N ASP A 2 -20.75 3.12 -4.70
CA ASP A 2 -20.08 4.42 -5.00
C ASP A 2 -19.62 5.22 -3.76
N THR A 3 -19.99 4.80 -2.56
CA THR A 3 -19.75 5.57 -1.34
C THR A 3 -18.39 5.34 -0.67
N LEU A 4 -17.67 4.27 -1.00
CA LEU A 4 -16.39 3.95 -0.34
C LEU A 4 -15.16 4.51 -1.05
N ALA A 5 -15.22 4.66 -2.35
CA ALA A 5 -14.07 5.01 -3.17
C ALA A 5 -13.84 6.51 -3.38
N GLY A 6 -14.87 7.33 -3.21
CA GLY A 6 -14.81 8.79 -3.32
C GLY A 6 -14.76 9.51 -1.97
N GLN A 7 -14.60 8.79 -0.88
CA GLN A 7 -14.57 9.42 0.45
C GLN A 7 -13.14 9.83 0.79
N GLY A 8 -12.94 11.12 0.99
CA GLY A 8 -11.73 11.68 1.56
C GLY A 8 -11.46 11.21 2.99
N ALA A 9 -10.48 11.82 3.62
CA ALA A 9 -10.02 11.45 4.96
C ALA A 9 -11.15 11.36 6.00
N ARG A 10 -11.08 10.37 6.86
CA ARG A 10 -12.08 10.07 7.91
C ARG A 10 -11.69 10.63 9.26
N PHE A 11 -10.41 10.96 9.45
CA PHE A 11 -9.91 11.45 10.74
C PHE A 11 -10.67 12.65 11.30
N PRO A 12 -11.25 13.59 10.50
CA PRO A 12 -11.98 14.72 11.05
C PRO A 12 -13.23 14.31 11.84
N GLU A 13 -13.82 13.15 11.49
CA GLU A 13 -15.04 12.62 12.12
C GLU A 13 -14.74 11.77 13.36
N VAL A 14 -13.45 11.50 13.64
CA VAL A 14 -13.03 10.68 14.77
C VAL A 14 -13.06 11.48 16.06
N GLY A 15 -13.92 11.08 17.00
CA GLY A 15 -14.08 11.73 18.28
C GLY A 15 -12.77 11.86 19.08
N ALA A 16 -12.68 12.88 19.95
CA ALA A 16 -11.44 13.22 20.66
C ALA A 16 -10.83 12.07 21.48
N ALA A 17 -11.65 11.18 22.03
CA ALA A 17 -11.21 10.04 22.84
C ALA A 17 -10.85 8.80 22.03
N ALA A 18 -11.15 8.77 20.71
CA ALA A 18 -10.98 7.58 19.90
C ALA A 18 -9.58 7.51 19.27
N ALA A 19 -9.00 6.34 19.30
CA ALA A 19 -7.77 6.03 18.56
C ALA A 19 -8.06 5.88 17.07
N HIS A 20 -7.16 6.38 16.22
CA HIS A 20 -7.31 6.27 14.77
C HIS A 20 -5.97 6.36 14.04
N TYR A 21 -5.80 5.57 13.00
CA TYR A 21 -4.80 5.80 11.98
C TYR A 21 -5.47 5.81 10.61
N GLU A 22 -4.87 6.52 9.68
CA GLU A 22 -5.36 6.60 8.31
C GLU A 22 -4.19 6.83 7.36
N SER A 23 -4.25 6.24 6.18
CA SER A 23 -3.21 6.33 5.18
C SER A 23 -3.79 6.34 3.78
N PHE A 24 -3.39 7.31 2.98
CA PHE A 24 -3.53 7.33 1.53
C PHE A 24 -2.16 7.23 0.89
N TYR A 25 -2.04 6.52 -0.21
CA TYR A 25 -0.76 6.36 -0.88
C TYR A 25 -0.89 6.13 -2.38
N LEU A 26 0.11 6.62 -3.11
CA LEU A 26 0.39 6.23 -4.49
C LEU A 26 1.60 5.30 -4.49
N LYS A 27 1.48 4.18 -5.18
CA LYS A 27 2.59 3.33 -5.60
C LYS A 27 2.63 3.37 -7.13
N ALA A 28 3.79 3.66 -7.71
CA ALA A 28 4.00 3.61 -9.16
C ALA A 28 5.40 3.07 -9.48
N CYS A 29 5.54 2.42 -10.63
CA CYS A 29 6.83 1.91 -11.11
C CYS A 29 7.03 2.24 -12.57
N ALA A 30 8.28 2.41 -12.96
CA ALA A 30 8.63 2.56 -14.37
C ALA A 30 8.16 1.33 -15.18
N PRO A 31 7.68 1.51 -16.41
CA PRO A 31 7.19 0.41 -17.26
C PRO A 31 8.19 -0.73 -17.44
N GLY A 32 9.49 -0.42 -17.53
CA GLY A 32 10.56 -1.41 -17.60
C GLY A 32 10.98 -2.06 -16.28
N GLY A 33 10.35 -1.68 -15.16
CA GLY A 33 10.75 -2.12 -13.83
C GLY A 33 12.05 -1.50 -13.31
N GLY A 34 12.49 -1.91 -12.13
CA GLY A 34 13.74 -1.49 -11.52
C GLY A 34 13.77 -0.07 -10.94
N LEU A 35 12.77 0.75 -11.23
CA LEU A 35 12.58 2.08 -10.65
C LEU A 35 11.15 2.21 -10.15
N GLY A 36 10.97 2.58 -8.88
CA GLY A 36 9.66 2.62 -8.23
C GLY A 36 9.54 3.76 -7.24
N LEU A 37 8.32 4.21 -7.04
CA LEU A 37 7.97 5.31 -6.17
C LEU A 37 6.85 4.88 -5.22
N TRP A 38 6.96 5.32 -3.95
CA TRP A 38 5.91 5.21 -2.96
C TRP A 38 5.74 6.55 -2.23
N LEU A 39 4.63 7.21 -2.47
CA LEU A 39 4.23 8.46 -1.83
C LEU A 39 3.07 8.18 -0.89
N ARG A 40 3.17 8.62 0.35
CA ARG A 40 2.18 8.29 1.37
C ARG A 40 1.85 9.50 2.24
N TYR A 41 0.56 9.64 2.55
CA TYR A 41 -0.02 10.65 3.44
C TYR A 41 -0.70 9.92 4.58
N THR A 42 -0.26 10.15 5.81
CA THR A 42 -0.79 9.42 6.96
C THR A 42 -1.29 10.37 8.04
N VAL A 43 -2.29 9.91 8.78
CA VAL A 43 -2.74 10.51 10.02
C VAL A 43 -2.63 9.48 11.13
N LEU A 44 -2.02 9.87 12.23
CA LEU A 44 -2.00 9.10 13.47
C LEU A 44 -2.66 9.92 14.58
N LYS A 45 -3.68 9.37 15.21
CA LYS A 45 -4.33 9.93 16.39
C LYS A 45 -4.23 8.92 17.52
N PRO A 46 -3.33 9.13 18.48
CA PRO A 46 -3.24 8.30 19.69
C PRO A 46 -4.50 8.41 20.53
N THR A 47 -4.79 7.39 21.33
CA THR A 47 -5.89 7.43 22.32
C THR A 47 -5.74 8.64 23.22
N GLY A 48 -6.75 9.53 23.23
CA GLY A 48 -6.73 10.76 24.02
C GLY A 48 -5.72 11.82 23.60
N GLY A 49 -5.00 11.62 22.48
CA GLY A 49 -4.01 12.54 21.93
C GLY A 49 -4.51 13.36 20.74
N ALA A 50 -3.78 14.42 20.40
CA ALA A 50 -3.99 15.17 19.19
C ALA A 50 -3.52 14.35 17.97
N PRO A 51 -4.19 14.45 16.82
CA PRO A 51 -3.70 13.82 15.59
C PRO A 51 -2.42 14.51 15.11
N SER A 52 -1.58 13.73 14.44
CA SER A 52 -0.45 14.23 13.64
C SER A 52 -0.54 13.67 12.23
N GLY A 53 -0.02 14.40 11.26
CA GLY A 53 0.09 13.95 9.89
C GLY A 53 1.53 13.65 9.51
N ALA A 54 1.75 12.77 8.55
CA ALA A 54 3.07 12.60 7.99
C ALA A 54 3.03 12.43 6.47
N LEU A 55 4.02 13.01 5.83
CA LEU A 55 4.30 12.92 4.40
C LEU A 55 5.51 12.02 4.19
N TRP A 56 5.39 11.07 3.29
CA TRP A 56 6.41 10.07 3.02
C TRP A 56 6.70 10.02 1.54
N CYS A 57 7.98 9.97 1.20
CA CYS A 57 8.45 9.72 -0.16
C CYS A 57 9.55 8.68 -0.11
N THR A 58 9.41 7.62 -0.88
CA THR A 58 10.45 6.60 -1.06
C THR A 58 10.69 6.38 -2.54
N LEU A 59 11.92 6.54 -2.96
CA LEU A 59 12.39 6.18 -4.31
C LEU A 59 13.19 4.89 -4.22
N PHE A 60 12.75 3.90 -4.96
CA PHE A 60 13.42 2.61 -5.13
C PHE A 60 14.13 2.63 -6.49
N ASP A 61 15.40 2.24 -6.49
CA ASP A 61 16.20 2.12 -7.71
C ASP A 61 17.10 0.89 -7.63
N ALA A 62 16.84 -0.09 -8.48
CA ALA A 62 17.61 -1.33 -8.53
C ALA A 62 19.09 -1.11 -8.87
N ALA A 63 19.46 0.01 -9.50
CA ALA A 63 20.83 0.37 -9.80
C ALA A 63 21.54 1.05 -8.61
N ALA A 64 20.79 1.53 -7.62
CA ALA A 64 21.33 2.20 -6.43
C ALA A 64 21.74 1.19 -5.34
N PRO A 65 22.56 1.61 -4.36
CA PRO A 65 22.89 0.78 -3.20
C PRO A 65 21.69 0.44 -2.30
N GLY A 66 20.64 1.25 -2.34
CA GLY A 66 19.41 1.07 -1.57
C GLY A 66 18.40 2.19 -1.85
N PRO A 67 17.18 2.09 -1.29
CA PRO A 67 16.16 3.12 -1.42
C PRO A 67 16.56 4.44 -0.74
N VAL A 68 16.12 5.56 -1.30
CA VAL A 68 16.15 6.86 -0.63
C VAL A 68 14.75 7.15 -0.10
N ALA A 69 14.66 7.49 1.18
CA ALA A 69 13.38 7.64 1.84
C ALA A 69 13.39 8.83 2.81
N VAL A 70 12.30 9.59 2.80
CA VAL A 70 12.08 10.73 3.68
C VAL A 70 10.67 10.66 4.27
N LYS A 71 10.55 11.01 5.56
CA LYS A 71 9.27 11.16 6.25
C LYS A 71 9.29 12.44 7.08
N GLN A 72 8.32 13.31 6.86
CA GLN A 72 8.11 14.53 7.63
C GLN A 72 6.79 14.45 8.38
N THR A 73 6.83 14.65 9.70
CA THR A 73 5.64 14.70 10.55
C THR A 73 5.23 16.14 10.81
N LEU A 74 3.94 16.42 10.72
CA LEU A 74 3.31 17.71 10.88
C LEU A 74 2.20 17.64 11.95
N PRO A 75 1.98 18.72 12.73
CA PRO A 75 0.98 18.72 13.80
C PRO A 75 -0.46 18.79 13.26
N ALA A 76 -1.42 18.59 14.16
CA ALA A 76 -2.85 18.48 13.87
C ALA A 76 -3.43 19.66 13.07
N GLU A 77 -2.96 20.86 13.32
CA GLU A 77 -3.44 22.10 12.70
C GLU A 77 -3.15 22.17 11.20
N ARG A 78 -2.26 21.30 10.74
CA ARG A 78 -1.88 21.19 9.33
C ARG A 78 -2.70 20.14 8.57
N LEU A 79 -3.64 19.47 9.21
CA LEU A 79 -4.44 18.40 8.63
C LEU A 79 -5.79 18.92 8.14
N ALA A 80 -6.18 18.54 6.93
CA ALA A 80 -7.50 18.85 6.39
C ALA A 80 -8.01 17.73 5.46
N ARG A 81 -9.34 17.69 5.31
CA ARG A 81 -10.02 16.94 4.26
C ARG A 81 -10.51 17.94 3.22
N PRO A 82 -9.90 17.99 2.01
CA PRO A 82 -10.37 18.85 0.94
C PRO A 82 -11.68 18.32 0.33
N GLU A 83 -12.48 19.19 -0.29
CA GLU A 83 -13.72 18.80 -0.98
C GLU A 83 -13.43 18.03 -2.27
N ASP A 84 -12.33 18.37 -2.93
CA ASP A 84 -11.89 17.87 -4.24
C ASP A 84 -10.78 16.82 -4.16
N GLY A 85 -10.64 16.14 -3.02
CA GLY A 85 -9.55 15.20 -2.83
C GLY A 85 -9.70 14.32 -1.61
N TYR A 86 -8.68 13.52 -1.39
CA TYR A 86 -8.64 12.57 -0.29
C TYR A 86 -8.13 13.21 1.01
N ILE A 87 -6.97 13.87 0.97
CA ILE A 87 -6.31 14.39 2.17
C ILE A 87 -5.39 15.57 1.84
N ARG A 88 -5.26 16.51 2.79
CA ARG A 88 -4.25 17.58 2.80
C ARG A 88 -3.47 17.55 4.10
N ILE A 89 -2.15 17.71 4.01
CA ILE A 89 -1.22 17.82 5.14
C ILE A 89 -0.30 19.00 4.86
N GLY A 90 -0.51 20.12 5.53
CA GLY A 90 0.16 21.37 5.18
C GLY A 90 -0.23 21.87 3.80
N GLU A 91 0.75 22.19 2.98
CA GLU A 91 0.57 22.55 1.58
C GLU A 91 0.49 21.34 0.64
N SER A 92 0.85 20.16 1.15
CA SER A 92 0.86 18.92 0.39
C SER A 92 -0.52 18.29 0.35
N HIS A 93 -0.94 17.77 -0.80
CA HIS A 93 -2.25 17.15 -0.95
C HIS A 93 -2.21 15.90 -1.83
N LEU A 94 -3.17 15.01 -1.61
CA LEU A 94 -3.54 13.94 -2.50
C LEU A 94 -5.00 14.16 -2.90
N GLY A 95 -5.17 14.58 -4.16
CA GLY A 95 -6.45 14.81 -4.81
C GLY A 95 -6.98 13.58 -5.53
N PHE A 96 -8.10 13.76 -6.24
CA PHE A 96 -8.65 12.66 -7.05
C PHE A 96 -7.83 12.41 -8.32
N ASP A 97 -7.25 13.47 -8.92
CA ASP A 97 -6.56 13.41 -10.20
C ASP A 97 -5.04 13.60 -10.10
N GLY A 98 -4.51 13.69 -8.88
CA GLY A 98 -3.09 13.87 -8.67
C GLY A 98 -2.71 14.22 -7.25
N LEU A 99 -1.42 14.35 -7.04
CA LEU A 99 -0.85 14.66 -5.73
C LEU A 99 0.37 15.57 -5.89
N ALA A 100 0.49 16.52 -4.98
CA ALA A 100 1.65 17.38 -4.90
C ALA A 100 2.08 17.56 -3.44
N GLY A 101 3.37 17.77 -3.24
CA GLY A 101 3.88 17.97 -1.90
C GLY A 101 5.38 18.06 -1.79
N THR A 102 5.80 18.30 -0.55
CA THR A 102 7.21 18.33 -0.15
C THR A 102 7.36 17.65 1.20
N ALA A 103 8.49 17.01 1.41
CA ALA A 103 8.88 16.47 2.72
C ALA A 103 10.38 16.70 2.93
N GLU A 104 10.74 17.15 4.13
CA GLU A 104 12.12 17.37 4.52
C GLU A 104 12.34 16.83 5.93
N ALA A 105 13.27 15.90 6.08
CA ALA A 105 13.61 15.30 7.37
C ALA A 105 14.91 14.49 7.27
N GLY A 106 15.67 14.44 8.35
CA GLY A 106 16.84 13.58 8.49
C GLY A 106 17.98 13.86 7.49
N GLY A 107 18.05 15.06 6.93
CA GLY A 107 19.02 15.42 5.90
C GLY A 107 18.61 15.07 4.48
N HIS A 108 17.39 14.54 4.31
CA HIS A 108 16.78 14.24 3.02
C HIS A 108 15.65 15.22 2.71
N ALA A 109 15.50 15.57 1.44
CA ALA A 109 14.42 16.43 0.95
C ALA A 109 13.78 15.85 -0.31
N ALA A 110 12.46 15.87 -0.37
CA ALA A 110 11.70 15.42 -1.54
C ALA A 110 10.63 16.44 -1.92
N SER A 111 10.34 16.54 -3.22
CA SER A 111 9.18 17.24 -3.76
C SER A 111 8.56 16.42 -4.87
N TRP A 112 7.26 16.51 -5.04
CA TRP A 112 6.54 15.79 -6.08
C TRP A 112 5.36 16.58 -6.58
N GLU A 113 5.12 16.45 -7.87
CA GLU A 113 3.92 16.91 -8.57
C GLU A 113 3.58 15.83 -9.61
N VAL A 114 2.55 15.04 -9.32
CA VAL A 114 2.20 13.83 -10.08
C VAL A 114 0.71 13.83 -10.36
N ALA A 115 0.36 13.80 -11.62
CA ALA A 115 -1.00 13.53 -12.10
C ALA A 115 -1.23 12.01 -12.09
N VAL A 116 -2.47 11.61 -11.80
CA VAL A 116 -2.89 10.20 -11.88
C VAL A 116 -4.14 10.08 -12.73
N ASP A 117 -4.11 9.20 -13.71
CA ASP A 117 -5.23 8.89 -14.60
C ASP A 117 -5.54 7.39 -14.53
N GLY A 118 -6.79 7.02 -14.78
CA GLY A 118 -7.26 5.63 -14.78
C GLY A 118 -8.74 5.55 -14.46
N THR A 119 -9.43 4.66 -15.13
CA THR A 119 -10.89 4.49 -15.08
C THR A 119 -11.32 3.23 -14.35
N ALA A 120 -10.34 2.40 -13.91
CA ALA A 120 -10.62 1.15 -13.21
C ALA A 120 -11.54 1.37 -11.99
N PRO A 121 -12.69 0.67 -11.92
CA PRO A 121 -13.59 0.81 -10.79
C PRO A 121 -12.90 0.47 -9.48
N PRO A 122 -13.21 1.18 -8.39
CA PRO A 122 -12.60 0.96 -7.09
C PRO A 122 -12.64 -0.50 -6.62
N LEU A 123 -11.63 -0.89 -5.85
CA LEU A 123 -11.57 -2.20 -5.22
C LEU A 123 -11.94 -2.09 -3.73
N ALA A 124 -13.08 -2.65 -3.36
CA ALA A 124 -13.45 -2.86 -1.98
C ALA A 124 -12.87 -4.20 -1.50
N HIS A 125 -11.87 -4.17 -0.62
CA HIS A 125 -11.26 -5.38 -0.08
C HIS A 125 -12.20 -6.13 0.89
N LEU A 126 -13.01 -5.43 1.65
CA LEU A 126 -13.99 -6.05 2.53
C LEU A 126 -15.28 -6.34 1.75
N GLY A 127 -15.80 -7.55 1.90
CA GLY A 127 -16.87 -8.09 1.05
C GLY A 127 -18.24 -7.40 1.16
N SER A 128 -18.44 -6.43 2.06
CA SER A 128 -19.68 -5.67 2.19
C SER A 128 -19.51 -4.35 2.92
N GLU A 129 -20.38 -3.38 2.67
CA GLU A 129 -20.42 -2.12 3.41
C GLU A 129 -20.58 -2.32 4.94
N ARG A 130 -21.31 -3.36 5.35
CA ARG A 130 -21.46 -3.68 6.78
C ARG A 130 -20.11 -3.95 7.45
N MET A 131 -19.17 -4.58 6.77
CA MET A 131 -17.81 -4.81 7.30
C MET A 131 -17.02 -3.52 7.45
N TYR A 132 -17.25 -2.53 6.59
CA TYR A 132 -16.64 -1.22 6.72
C TYR A 132 -17.19 -0.41 7.89
N ARG A 133 -18.45 -0.63 8.27
CA ARG A 133 -19.11 0.03 9.42
C ARG A 133 -18.92 -0.73 10.74
N ALA A 134 -18.63 -2.01 10.68
CA ALA A 134 -18.45 -2.86 11.86
C ALA A 134 -17.17 -2.49 12.64
N SER A 135 -17.14 -2.78 13.92
CA SER A 135 -15.93 -2.63 14.74
C SER A 135 -14.80 -3.59 14.35
N LEU A 136 -15.13 -4.70 13.70
CA LEU A 136 -14.17 -5.68 13.19
C LEU A 136 -14.33 -5.87 11.67
N PRO A 137 -13.21 -6.09 10.94
CA PRO A 137 -11.81 -5.99 11.40
C PRO A 137 -11.47 -4.56 11.82
N ARG A 138 -10.51 -4.38 12.73
CA ARG A 138 -10.08 -3.05 13.21
C ARG A 138 -9.33 -2.25 12.16
N THR A 139 -8.75 -2.91 11.18
CA THR A 139 -8.18 -2.34 9.96
C THR A 139 -9.18 -2.43 8.83
N LYS A 140 -9.38 -1.34 8.12
CA LYS A 140 -10.16 -1.25 6.89
C LYS A 140 -9.24 -0.86 5.75
N LEU A 141 -9.52 -1.32 4.55
CA LEU A 141 -8.74 -0.97 3.37
C LEU A 141 -9.62 -1.01 2.11
N CYS A 142 -9.31 -0.14 1.19
CA CYS A 142 -9.83 -0.14 -0.17
C CYS A 142 -8.77 0.44 -1.11
N SER A 143 -8.91 0.18 -2.39
CA SER A 143 -8.11 0.84 -3.41
C SER A 143 -9.05 1.72 -4.24
N PRO A 144 -9.10 3.04 -3.92
CA PRO A 144 -9.93 3.97 -4.68
C PRO A 144 -9.63 3.92 -6.17
N ARG A 145 -8.36 3.71 -6.52
CA ARG A 145 -7.90 3.56 -7.91
C ARG A 145 -6.91 2.40 -7.97
N PRO A 146 -7.38 1.16 -8.22
CA PRO A 146 -6.53 -0.04 -8.20
C PRO A 146 -5.57 -0.14 -9.39
N ALA A 147 -5.82 0.64 -10.45
CA ALA A 147 -4.93 0.81 -11.59
C ALA A 147 -4.96 2.26 -12.04
N VAL A 148 -3.76 2.87 -12.17
CA VAL A 148 -3.58 4.24 -12.66
C VAL A 148 -2.34 4.32 -13.55
N ARG A 149 -2.28 5.38 -14.34
CA ARG A 149 -1.07 5.89 -14.98
C ARG A 149 -0.64 7.15 -14.24
N ALA A 150 0.60 7.16 -13.75
CA ALA A 150 1.17 8.28 -13.02
C ALA A 150 2.15 9.05 -13.93
N SER A 151 1.96 10.36 -14.06
CA SER A 151 2.81 11.23 -14.88
C SER A 151 3.17 12.49 -14.12
N GLY A 152 4.38 12.95 -14.25
CA GLY A 152 4.84 14.16 -13.56
C GLY A 152 6.30 14.09 -13.14
N LEU A 153 6.62 14.78 -12.06
CA LEU A 153 8.00 14.92 -11.58
C LEU A 153 8.11 14.65 -10.09
N VAL A 154 9.10 13.87 -9.72
CA VAL A 154 9.56 13.73 -8.33
C VAL A 154 11.01 14.14 -8.26
N THR A 155 11.37 14.93 -7.25
CA THR A 155 12.77 15.25 -6.94
C THR A 155 13.06 14.77 -5.52
N ILE A 156 14.11 14.00 -5.34
CA ILE A 156 14.58 13.56 -4.02
C ILE A 156 16.10 13.74 -3.94
N ASP A 157 16.58 14.48 -2.95
CA ASP A 157 18.00 14.87 -2.76
C ASP A 157 18.63 15.46 -4.03
N GLY A 158 17.87 16.29 -4.76
CA GLY A 158 18.30 16.91 -6.02
C GLY A 158 18.22 15.99 -7.25
N ARG A 159 17.98 14.71 -7.08
CA ARG A 159 17.73 13.79 -8.21
C ARG A 159 16.32 13.97 -8.73
N ARG A 160 16.20 14.33 -10.01
CA ARG A 160 14.91 14.44 -10.71
C ARG A 160 14.54 13.13 -11.36
N VAL A 161 13.30 12.70 -11.15
CA VAL A 161 12.71 11.50 -11.75
C VAL A 161 11.41 11.92 -12.43
N GLU A 162 11.40 11.83 -13.75
CA GLU A 162 10.20 12.08 -14.58
C GLU A 162 9.39 10.78 -14.65
N LEU A 163 8.10 10.89 -14.40
CA LEU A 163 7.14 9.82 -14.57
C LEU A 163 6.39 10.06 -15.88
N ASP A 164 6.44 9.10 -16.76
CA ASP A 164 5.72 9.13 -18.05
C ASP A 164 4.81 7.89 -18.12
N GLY A 165 3.55 8.07 -17.72
CA GLY A 165 2.56 7.03 -17.71
C GLY A 165 2.91 5.80 -16.84
N TRP A 166 3.63 5.98 -15.72
CA TRP A 166 4.04 4.86 -14.89
C TRP A 166 2.82 4.11 -14.33
N PRO A 167 2.70 2.78 -14.55
CA PRO A 167 1.65 1.98 -13.95
C PRO A 167 1.73 2.03 -12.42
N GLY A 168 0.57 2.20 -11.80
CA GLY A 168 0.48 2.37 -10.35
C GLY A 168 -0.91 2.14 -9.79
N MET A 169 -1.08 2.48 -8.52
CA MET A 169 -2.36 2.43 -7.83
C MET A 169 -2.44 3.48 -6.73
N VAL A 170 -3.65 3.88 -6.38
CA VAL A 170 -3.94 4.68 -5.17
C VAL A 170 -4.65 3.80 -4.17
N GLY A 171 -4.07 3.65 -2.99
CA GLY A 171 -4.62 2.88 -1.88
C GLY A 171 -5.04 3.74 -0.70
N HIS A 172 -5.98 3.23 0.10
CA HIS A 172 -6.47 3.84 1.33
C HIS A 172 -6.69 2.77 2.38
N ASN A 173 -6.11 2.97 3.55
CA ASN A 173 -6.40 2.15 4.72
C ASN A 173 -6.58 3.02 5.98
N TRP A 174 -7.39 2.52 6.91
CA TRP A 174 -7.65 3.21 8.16
C TRP A 174 -8.10 2.23 9.24
N GLY A 175 -8.06 2.67 10.48
CA GLY A 175 -8.54 1.86 11.58
C GLY A 175 -8.13 2.33 12.95
N THR A 176 -8.37 1.47 13.93
CA THR A 176 -8.01 1.71 15.33
C THR A 176 -6.81 0.87 15.78
N GLN A 177 -6.42 -0.10 14.97
CA GLN A 177 -5.28 -0.98 15.24
C GLN A 177 -4.87 -1.67 13.93
N HIS A 178 -3.56 -1.84 13.69
CA HIS A 178 -3.07 -2.66 12.60
C HIS A 178 -3.36 -4.15 12.86
N ALA A 179 -3.28 -4.95 11.80
CA ALA A 179 -3.34 -6.41 11.92
C ALA A 179 -2.17 -6.93 12.78
N GLU A 180 -2.28 -8.13 13.32
CA GLU A 180 -1.18 -8.75 14.06
C GLU A 180 0.06 -8.94 13.16
N ARG A 181 -0.20 -9.35 11.91
CA ARG A 181 0.78 -9.53 10.86
C ARG A 181 0.09 -9.38 9.51
N TRP A 182 0.76 -8.78 8.52
CA TRP A 182 0.16 -8.64 7.20
C TRP A 182 1.17 -8.66 6.08
N LEU A 183 0.68 -8.97 4.90
CA LEU A 183 1.33 -8.78 3.62
C LEU A 183 0.44 -7.91 2.75
N TRP A 184 1.05 -7.03 1.99
CA TRP A 184 0.41 -6.37 0.87
C TRP A 184 1.22 -6.63 -0.40
N LEU A 185 0.53 -7.12 -1.42
CA LEU A 185 1.08 -7.45 -2.73
C LEU A 185 0.34 -6.64 -3.78
N HIS A 186 1.08 -5.90 -4.57
CA HIS A 186 0.55 -5.20 -5.74
C HIS A 186 1.51 -5.34 -6.91
N GLY A 187 0.97 -5.57 -8.11
CA GLY A 187 1.74 -5.57 -9.37
C GLY A 187 0.83 -5.21 -10.52
N GLY A 188 1.30 -4.35 -11.42
CA GLY A 188 0.72 -4.15 -12.73
C GLY A 188 1.44 -5.05 -13.73
N PHE A 189 0.70 -5.66 -14.62
CA PHE A 189 1.22 -6.46 -15.70
C PHE A 189 0.41 -6.14 -16.95
N GLY A 190 1.06 -5.62 -17.94
CA GLY A 190 0.53 -5.30 -19.25
C GLY A 190 1.62 -5.54 -20.28
N ASP A 191 1.30 -5.28 -21.51
CA ASP A 191 2.29 -5.26 -22.56
C ASP A 191 3.24 -4.06 -22.34
N PRO A 192 4.54 -4.28 -22.04
CA PRO A 192 5.49 -3.18 -21.87
C PRO A 192 5.64 -2.34 -23.16
N ASP A 193 5.28 -2.89 -24.32
CA ASP A 193 5.28 -2.21 -25.63
C ASP A 193 3.91 -1.59 -25.98
N GLY A 194 2.87 -1.83 -25.16
CA GLY A 194 1.58 -1.15 -25.23
C GLY A 194 1.78 0.32 -24.88
N GLY A 195 1.86 1.16 -25.92
CA GLY A 195 2.19 2.58 -25.80
C GLY A 195 1.38 3.33 -24.75
N ALA A 196 1.78 4.56 -24.43
CA ALA A 196 1.14 5.47 -23.48
C ALA A 196 -0.37 5.70 -23.70
N ASP A 197 -0.91 5.25 -24.83
CA ASP A 197 -2.32 5.29 -25.20
C ASP A 197 -3.12 4.03 -24.78
N GLY A 198 -2.50 3.04 -24.13
CA GLY A 198 -3.19 1.86 -23.61
C GLY A 198 -4.04 2.25 -22.39
N ASP A 199 -5.36 2.03 -22.46
CA ASP A 199 -6.27 2.18 -21.33
C ASP A 199 -5.70 1.42 -20.11
N ALA A 200 -5.53 2.12 -18.98
CA ALA A 200 -5.11 1.50 -17.72
C ALA A 200 -6.04 0.34 -17.29
N ASP A 201 -7.24 0.28 -17.83
CA ASP A 201 -8.21 -0.82 -17.66
C ASP A 201 -7.87 -2.09 -18.47
N GLY A 202 -7.07 -1.98 -19.56
CA GLY A 202 -6.60 -3.12 -20.35
C GLY A 202 -5.44 -3.86 -19.71
N ASP A 203 -4.69 -3.19 -18.85
CA ASP A 203 -3.55 -3.78 -18.15
C ASP A 203 -4.04 -4.68 -16.99
N GLY A 204 -3.43 -5.84 -16.89
CA GLY A 204 -3.65 -6.70 -15.73
C GLY A 204 -3.06 -6.10 -14.45
N TRP A 205 -3.66 -6.40 -13.31
CA TRP A 205 -3.12 -6.01 -12.01
C TRP A 205 -3.50 -6.99 -10.91
N LEU A 206 -2.65 -7.09 -9.91
CA LEU A 206 -2.91 -7.75 -8.64
C LEU A 206 -2.92 -6.71 -7.54
N ASP A 207 -3.94 -6.74 -6.67
CA ASP A 207 -3.97 -5.95 -5.44
C ASP A 207 -4.59 -6.80 -4.34
N VAL A 208 -3.77 -7.29 -3.42
CA VAL A 208 -4.15 -8.23 -2.38
C VAL A 208 -3.50 -7.89 -1.05
N ALA A 209 -4.32 -7.82 -0.02
CA ALA A 209 -3.87 -7.85 1.36
C ALA A 209 -4.14 -9.22 1.97
N VAL A 210 -3.16 -9.72 2.71
CA VAL A 210 -3.27 -10.97 3.47
C VAL A 210 -2.89 -10.67 4.90
N ALA A 211 -3.75 -11.00 5.87
CA ALA A 211 -3.51 -10.61 7.25
C ALA A 211 -3.88 -11.71 8.25
N ARG A 212 -3.21 -11.66 9.38
CA ARG A 212 -3.62 -12.33 10.63
C ARG A 212 -4.14 -11.25 11.56
N VAL A 213 -5.32 -11.43 12.10
CA VAL A 213 -5.97 -10.44 12.95
C VAL A 213 -6.32 -11.00 14.32
N TRP A 214 -6.37 -10.15 15.31
CA TRP A 214 -6.81 -10.52 16.65
C TRP A 214 -8.33 -10.67 16.71
N LEU A 215 -8.78 -11.81 17.25
CA LEU A 215 -10.16 -12.06 17.67
C LEU A 215 -10.14 -12.32 19.19
N GLY A 216 -10.26 -11.28 19.96
CA GLY A 216 -10.01 -11.34 21.39
C GLY A 216 -8.55 -11.69 21.70
N ARG A 217 -8.30 -12.87 22.27
CA ARG A 217 -6.96 -13.39 22.56
C ARG A 217 -6.40 -14.34 21.50
N LEU A 218 -7.19 -14.65 20.49
CA LEU A 218 -6.80 -15.56 19.42
C LEU A 218 -6.35 -14.78 18.18
N VAL A 219 -5.39 -15.33 17.48
CA VAL A 219 -4.94 -14.85 16.18
C VAL A 219 -5.53 -15.74 15.11
N THR A 220 -6.13 -15.13 14.07
CA THR A 220 -6.69 -15.91 12.95
C THR A 220 -5.59 -16.58 12.13
N PRO A 221 -5.93 -17.63 11.37
CA PRO A 221 -5.14 -18.01 10.21
C PRO A 221 -5.01 -16.83 9.22
N TRP A 222 -4.16 -17.01 8.20
CA TRP A 222 -4.05 -16.04 7.12
C TRP A 222 -5.39 -15.83 6.40
N LEU A 223 -5.85 -14.60 6.36
CA LEU A 223 -7.06 -14.15 5.68
C LEU A 223 -6.65 -13.29 4.50
N ALA A 224 -6.94 -13.74 3.28
CA ALA A 224 -6.68 -12.98 2.07
C ALA A 224 -7.91 -12.18 1.65
N THR A 225 -7.68 -11.01 1.05
CA THR A 225 -8.69 -10.16 0.44
C THR A 225 -8.08 -9.32 -0.68
N GLY A 226 -8.80 -9.14 -1.76
CA GLY A 226 -8.35 -8.36 -2.90
C GLY A 226 -8.84 -8.91 -4.22
N ALA A 227 -8.13 -8.60 -5.29
CA ALA A 227 -8.46 -9.09 -6.62
C ALA A 227 -7.22 -9.21 -7.51
N LEU A 228 -7.37 -10.06 -8.53
CA LEU A 228 -6.54 -10.11 -9.73
C LEU A 228 -7.41 -9.64 -10.90
N SER A 229 -6.93 -8.69 -11.68
CA SER A 229 -7.47 -8.35 -13.00
C SER A 229 -6.58 -8.98 -14.07
N ALA A 230 -7.14 -9.79 -14.95
CA ALA A 230 -6.43 -10.40 -16.07
C ALA A 230 -7.43 -10.72 -17.19
N ASP A 231 -7.00 -10.61 -18.44
CA ASP A 231 -7.87 -10.81 -19.61
C ASP A 231 -9.15 -9.96 -19.58
N GLY A 232 -9.10 -8.73 -19.04
CA GLY A 232 -10.27 -7.85 -18.88
C GLY A 232 -11.26 -8.32 -17.82
N ILE A 233 -10.92 -9.33 -17.02
CA ILE A 233 -11.78 -9.90 -15.99
C ILE A 233 -11.19 -9.68 -14.61
N ARG A 234 -11.98 -9.11 -13.70
CA ARG A 234 -11.62 -8.98 -12.29
C ARG A 234 -12.02 -10.23 -11.50
N TYR A 235 -11.05 -10.92 -10.94
CA TYR A 235 -11.20 -12.13 -10.14
C TYR A 235 -11.03 -11.81 -8.65
N PRO A 236 -12.12 -11.79 -7.85
CA PRO A 236 -12.01 -11.61 -6.41
C PRO A 236 -11.24 -12.77 -5.76
N LEU A 237 -10.28 -12.43 -4.92
CA LEU A 237 -9.43 -13.38 -4.18
C LEU A 237 -9.72 -13.31 -2.69
N GLY A 238 -9.64 -14.46 -2.01
CA GLY A 238 -9.92 -14.56 -0.59
C GLY A 238 -11.38 -14.36 -0.22
N GLY A 239 -11.63 -13.69 0.90
CA GLY A 239 -12.94 -13.43 1.48
C GLY A 239 -13.44 -14.50 2.45
N PRO A 240 -14.62 -14.27 3.07
CA PRO A 240 -15.19 -15.18 4.08
C PRO A 240 -15.29 -16.62 3.59
N GLY A 241 -14.91 -17.56 4.44
CA GLY A 241 -14.99 -19.00 4.14
C GLY A 241 -13.85 -19.58 3.30
N ARG A 242 -13.02 -18.76 2.67
CA ARG A 242 -11.90 -19.24 1.83
C ARG A 242 -10.55 -19.28 2.54
N TRP A 243 -10.48 -18.90 3.79
CA TRP A 243 -9.24 -18.89 4.58
C TRP A 243 -8.51 -20.24 4.60
N ARG A 244 -9.26 -21.37 4.55
CA ARG A 244 -8.67 -22.71 4.51
C ARG A 244 -7.83 -22.99 3.26
N GLY A 245 -8.09 -22.27 2.16
CA GLY A 245 -7.32 -22.35 0.92
C GLY A 245 -6.15 -21.38 0.84
N THR A 246 -6.09 -20.39 1.73
CA THR A 246 -4.99 -19.43 1.77
C THR A 246 -3.75 -20.10 2.35
N ARG A 247 -2.61 -20.00 1.63
CA ARG A 247 -1.31 -20.47 2.09
C ARG A 247 -0.31 -19.36 1.89
N ILE A 248 0.46 -19.06 2.91
CA ILE A 248 1.50 -18.05 2.90
C ILE A 248 2.72 -18.64 3.58
N ALA A 249 3.86 -18.54 2.92
CA ALA A 249 5.19 -18.73 3.51
C ALA A 249 5.95 -17.42 3.31
N GLU A 250 5.87 -16.56 4.31
CA GLU A 250 6.47 -15.22 4.29
C GLU A 250 7.92 -15.22 4.75
N GLY A 251 8.68 -14.27 4.25
CA GLY A 251 10.03 -13.90 4.67
C GLY A 251 10.25 -12.41 4.50
N VAL A 252 11.35 -11.89 5.01
CA VAL A 252 11.69 -10.46 4.96
C VAL A 252 11.77 -9.95 3.52
N ASP A 253 12.26 -10.76 2.61
CA ASP A 253 12.54 -10.43 1.21
C ASP A 253 11.60 -11.10 0.20
N GLY A 254 10.46 -11.60 0.67
CA GLY A 254 9.43 -12.14 -0.22
C GLY A 254 8.56 -13.20 0.43
N CYS A 255 7.64 -13.75 -0.34
CA CYS A 255 6.77 -14.84 0.10
C CYS A 255 6.40 -15.79 -1.03
N ASP A 256 6.00 -17.02 -0.65
CA ASP A 256 5.25 -17.92 -1.50
C ASP A 256 3.79 -17.86 -1.09
N PHE A 257 2.88 -17.86 -2.06
CA PHE A 257 1.47 -17.70 -1.76
C PHE A 257 0.55 -18.60 -2.60
N VAL A 258 -0.57 -18.99 -1.98
CA VAL A 258 -1.76 -19.52 -2.65
C VAL A 258 -2.95 -18.72 -2.18
N LEU A 259 -3.64 -18.08 -3.13
CA LEU A 259 -4.79 -17.22 -2.90
C LEU A 259 -6.02 -17.84 -3.56
N PRO A 260 -7.01 -18.30 -2.80
CA PRO A 260 -8.20 -18.90 -3.36
C PRO A 260 -9.19 -17.84 -3.86
N GLY A 261 -9.90 -18.14 -4.95
CA GLY A 261 -11.07 -17.43 -5.44
C GLY A 261 -12.26 -18.38 -5.63
N ARG A 262 -13.32 -17.92 -6.27
CA ARG A 262 -14.49 -18.77 -6.59
C ARG A 262 -14.21 -19.56 -7.88
N GLY A 263 -14.02 -20.87 -7.77
CA GLY A 263 -13.70 -21.74 -8.90
C GLY A 263 -12.29 -21.48 -9.49
N LEU A 264 -11.42 -20.85 -8.71
CA LEU A 264 -10.05 -20.53 -9.12
C LEU A 264 -9.09 -20.44 -7.94
N SER A 265 -7.81 -20.43 -8.23
CA SER A 265 -6.75 -20.03 -7.30
C SER A 265 -5.60 -19.34 -8.04
N VAL A 266 -4.91 -18.45 -7.35
CA VAL A 266 -3.65 -17.87 -7.81
C VAL A 266 -2.53 -18.45 -6.95
N ARG A 267 -1.50 -18.98 -7.59
CA ARG A 267 -0.29 -19.49 -6.91
C ARG A 267 0.91 -18.75 -7.43
N GLY A 268 1.79 -18.35 -6.55
CA GLY A 268 2.95 -17.60 -7.00
C GLY A 268 3.94 -17.32 -5.90
N THR A 269 4.93 -16.55 -6.29
CA THR A 269 6.01 -16.06 -5.45
C THR A 269 6.20 -14.57 -5.67
N VAL A 270 6.59 -13.86 -4.63
CA VAL A 270 7.14 -12.52 -4.74
C VAL A 270 8.54 -12.51 -4.14
N ARG A 271 9.46 -11.80 -4.76
CA ARG A 271 10.84 -11.67 -4.30
C ARG A 271 11.33 -10.24 -4.47
N ALA A 272 12.03 -9.74 -3.47
CA ALA A 272 12.72 -8.45 -3.46
C ALA A 272 14.19 -8.67 -3.12
N ALA A 273 15.09 -7.93 -3.74
CA ALA A 273 16.48 -7.95 -3.29
C ALA A 273 16.58 -7.23 -1.93
N ARG A 274 17.31 -7.79 -0.99
CA ARG A 274 17.42 -7.20 0.38
C ARG A 274 17.89 -5.75 0.38
N LYS A 275 18.77 -5.37 -0.54
CA LYS A 275 19.24 -3.99 -0.71
C LYS A 275 18.15 -3.01 -1.14
N ASP A 276 17.08 -3.51 -1.79
CA ASP A 276 15.98 -2.71 -2.30
C ASP A 276 14.82 -2.59 -1.28
N LEU A 277 14.99 -3.16 -0.08
CA LEU A 277 14.01 -3.04 1.01
C LEU A 277 14.25 -1.78 1.83
N VAL A 278 13.17 -1.12 2.20
CA VAL A 278 13.14 -0.07 3.21
C VAL A 278 12.38 -0.59 4.43
N ALA A 279 12.80 -0.22 5.63
CA ALA A 279 12.07 -0.56 6.84
C ALA A 279 11.57 0.70 7.57
N TRP A 280 10.36 0.60 8.12
CA TRP A 280 9.65 1.65 8.84
C TRP A 280 9.06 1.13 10.14
N VAL A 281 8.78 2.03 11.06
CA VAL A 281 7.97 1.74 12.24
C VAL A 281 6.58 2.35 12.08
N TYR A 282 5.54 1.53 12.23
CA TYR A 282 4.14 1.98 12.27
C TYR A 282 3.63 1.85 13.70
N ALA A 283 3.23 2.98 14.28
CA ALA A 283 2.63 2.99 15.60
C ALA A 283 1.14 2.61 15.53
N ASP A 284 0.70 1.80 16.48
CA ASP A 284 -0.72 1.59 16.71
C ASP A 284 -1.29 2.74 17.55
N PRO A 285 -2.45 3.29 17.20
CA PRO A 285 -3.06 4.40 17.94
C PRO A 285 -3.35 4.08 19.41
N ALA A 286 -3.59 2.82 19.74
CA ALA A 286 -3.83 2.36 21.11
C ALA A 286 -2.53 1.96 21.84
N GLY A 287 -1.38 2.17 21.24
CA GLY A 287 -0.05 1.79 21.74
C GLY A 287 0.47 0.50 21.14
N GLY A 288 1.78 0.40 21.08
CA GLY A 288 2.50 -0.66 20.37
C GLY A 288 2.95 -0.23 18.97
N GLU A 289 3.83 -1.02 18.40
CA GLU A 289 4.50 -0.74 17.12
C GLU A 289 4.60 -2.01 16.29
N HIS A 290 4.71 -1.82 14.98
CA HIS A 290 5.08 -2.85 14.01
C HIS A 290 6.27 -2.38 13.21
N ASP A 291 7.20 -3.28 12.95
CA ASP A 291 8.21 -3.07 11.93
C ASP A 291 7.64 -3.49 10.58
N ILE A 292 7.86 -2.64 9.59
CA ILE A 292 7.38 -2.84 8.24
C ILE A 292 8.60 -2.91 7.33
N VAL A 293 8.68 -3.94 6.51
CA VAL A 293 9.59 -3.94 5.37
C VAL A 293 8.79 -3.76 4.09
N ASN A 294 9.26 -2.89 3.22
CA ASN A 294 8.57 -2.51 1.98
C ASN A 294 9.55 -2.45 0.81
N CYS A 295 9.10 -2.89 -0.36
CA CYS A 295 9.77 -2.71 -1.64
C CYS A 295 8.72 -2.48 -2.71
N SER A 296 8.91 -1.47 -3.57
CA SER A 296 8.02 -1.22 -4.72
C SER A 296 8.56 -1.74 -6.04
N ILE A 297 9.77 -2.30 -6.06
CA ILE A 297 10.44 -2.88 -7.22
C ILE A 297 10.71 -4.39 -7.06
N ALA A 298 9.86 -5.07 -6.31
CA ALA A 298 9.89 -6.53 -6.22
C ALA A 298 9.45 -7.18 -7.54
N SER A 299 9.70 -8.48 -7.66
CA SER A 299 9.23 -9.30 -8.78
C SER A 299 8.20 -10.31 -8.31
N ILE A 300 7.09 -10.43 -9.06
CA ILE A 300 6.05 -11.44 -8.86
C ILE A 300 6.06 -12.40 -10.04
N SER A 301 6.03 -13.71 -9.75
CA SER A 301 5.74 -14.77 -10.71
C SER A 301 4.57 -15.60 -10.17
N MET A 302 3.50 -15.71 -10.95
CA MET A 302 2.29 -16.41 -10.50
C MET A 302 1.57 -17.10 -11.64
N THR A 303 0.66 -18.00 -11.28
CA THR A 303 -0.22 -18.70 -12.22
C THR A 303 -1.65 -18.62 -11.74
N LEU A 304 -2.53 -18.11 -12.59
CA LEU A 304 -3.97 -18.18 -12.41
C LEU A 304 -4.49 -19.54 -12.88
N LEU A 305 -5.01 -20.32 -11.95
CA LEU A 305 -5.64 -21.63 -12.15
C LEU A 305 -7.15 -21.48 -12.09
N ARG A 306 -7.85 -21.81 -13.19
CA ARG A 306 -9.31 -21.72 -13.30
C ARG A 306 -9.89 -23.09 -13.66
N THR A 307 -11.01 -23.45 -13.04
CA THR A 307 -11.70 -24.72 -13.39
C THR A 307 -12.05 -24.74 -14.87
N GLY A 308 -11.64 -25.80 -15.57
CA GLY A 308 -11.95 -26.01 -16.99
C GLY A 308 -11.23 -25.09 -17.98
N ARG A 309 -10.19 -24.36 -17.52
CA ARG A 309 -9.35 -23.53 -18.41
C ARG A 309 -7.88 -23.85 -18.23
N PRO A 310 -7.05 -23.65 -19.27
CA PRO A 310 -5.60 -23.76 -19.12
C PRO A 310 -5.06 -22.81 -18.03
N PRO A 311 -3.97 -23.17 -17.35
CA PRO A 311 -3.25 -22.26 -16.48
C PRO A 311 -2.79 -21.01 -17.23
N LEU A 312 -2.93 -19.84 -16.63
CA LEU A 312 -2.45 -18.57 -17.16
C LEU A 312 -1.23 -18.12 -16.33
N PRO A 313 -0.02 -18.19 -16.86
CA PRO A 313 1.16 -17.62 -16.20
C PRO A 313 1.11 -16.09 -16.31
N ILE A 314 1.54 -15.42 -15.24
CA ILE A 314 1.58 -13.96 -15.13
C ILE A 314 2.87 -13.60 -14.39
N ALA A 315 3.61 -12.63 -14.89
CA ALA A 315 4.82 -12.14 -14.25
C ALA A 315 4.87 -10.60 -14.25
N CYS A 316 5.53 -10.05 -13.25
CA CYS A 316 5.85 -8.63 -13.14
C CYS A 316 7.25 -8.54 -12.54
N GLU A 317 8.21 -8.11 -13.34
CA GLU A 317 9.61 -8.05 -12.92
C GLU A 317 9.99 -6.64 -12.51
N GLY A 318 10.55 -6.48 -11.29
CA GLY A 318 11.07 -5.21 -10.80
C GLY A 318 10.05 -4.07 -10.71
N ALA A 319 8.73 -4.38 -10.70
CA ALA A 319 7.66 -3.39 -10.67
C ALA A 319 6.51 -3.75 -9.72
N ALA A 320 6.70 -4.76 -8.87
CA ALA A 320 5.72 -5.16 -7.87
C ALA A 320 6.00 -4.53 -6.51
N ALA A 321 4.94 -4.33 -5.73
CA ALA A 321 5.05 -4.02 -4.31
C ALA A 321 5.02 -5.30 -3.48
N TYR A 322 5.90 -5.34 -2.50
CA TYR A 322 5.93 -6.28 -1.40
C TYR A 322 6.00 -5.50 -0.10
N GLU A 323 5.04 -5.67 0.78
CA GLU A 323 5.09 -5.13 2.14
C GLU A 323 4.79 -6.26 3.13
N LEU A 324 5.62 -6.36 4.17
CA LEU A 324 5.42 -7.25 5.32
C LEU A 324 5.41 -6.41 6.58
N GLY A 325 4.28 -6.43 7.29
CA GLY A 325 4.18 -5.86 8.63
C GLY A 325 4.27 -6.95 9.70
N MET A 326 5.12 -6.73 10.69
CA MET A 326 5.46 -7.70 11.72
C MET A 326 5.71 -7.02 13.08
N ARG A 327 5.73 -7.82 14.13
CA ARG A 327 6.06 -7.34 15.49
C ARG A 327 7.51 -7.60 15.86
N GLU A 328 8.19 -8.46 15.12
CA GLU A 328 9.60 -8.75 15.28
C GLU A 328 10.45 -7.58 14.75
N HIS A 329 11.58 -7.32 15.43
CA HIS A 329 12.49 -6.20 15.14
C HIS A 329 13.84 -6.63 14.57
N ASP A 330 14.06 -7.92 14.42
CA ASP A 330 15.35 -8.51 14.02
C ASP A 330 15.41 -8.89 12.52
N HIS A 331 14.63 -8.20 11.69
CA HIS A 331 14.57 -8.45 10.24
C HIS A 331 15.87 -8.07 9.47
N GLY A 332 16.78 -7.30 10.09
CA GLY A 332 18.09 -6.97 9.52
C GLY A 332 18.06 -5.97 8.34
N ILE A 333 16.96 -5.21 8.18
CA ILE A 333 16.86 -4.08 7.25
C ILE A 333 16.97 -2.78 8.08
N PRO A 334 17.80 -1.81 7.68
CA PRO A 334 17.92 -0.55 8.40
C PRO A 334 16.58 0.19 8.50
N LEU A 335 16.20 0.57 9.73
CA LEU A 335 15.02 1.38 9.95
C LEU A 335 15.27 2.82 9.50
N GLN A 336 14.29 3.43 8.89
CA GLN A 336 14.28 4.84 8.61
C GLN A 336 14.12 5.67 9.89
N PRO A 337 14.67 6.89 9.97
CA PRO A 337 14.88 7.58 11.24
C PRO A 337 13.63 8.13 11.94
N PHE A 338 12.45 8.05 11.31
CA PHE A 338 11.24 8.67 11.85
C PHE A 338 10.11 7.67 12.01
N PRO A 339 9.94 7.05 13.21
CA PRO A 339 8.77 6.23 13.51
C PRO A 339 7.48 7.07 13.55
N ASP A 340 6.34 6.43 13.30
CA ASP A 340 5.01 7.00 13.56
C ASP A 340 4.73 6.95 15.06
N GLY A 341 5.10 7.97 15.79
CA GLY A 341 4.85 8.06 17.22
C GLY A 341 6.05 8.58 18.00
N PRO A 342 5.91 8.77 19.33
CA PRO A 342 7.03 9.14 20.17
C PRO A 342 8.11 8.05 20.06
N ALA A 343 9.35 8.48 19.88
CA ALA A 343 10.49 7.58 19.89
C ALA A 343 10.51 6.83 21.23
N THR A 344 9.95 5.64 21.27
CA THR A 344 10.21 4.72 22.37
C THR A 344 11.68 4.35 22.25
N ALA A 345 12.44 4.64 23.29
CA ALA A 345 13.84 4.22 23.36
C ALA A 345 13.85 2.69 23.21
N ARG A 346 14.18 2.19 22.02
CA ARG A 346 14.39 0.77 21.80
C ARG A 346 15.62 0.38 22.62
N SER A 347 15.41 -0.40 23.68
CA SER A 347 16.53 -1.04 24.37
C SER A 347 17.26 -1.90 23.32
N ARG A 348 18.51 -1.54 23.05
CA ARG A 348 19.41 -2.32 22.20
C ARG A 348 19.73 -3.66 22.85
#